data_ea7fdd7df832a6ea9148c3c978fb5a7d
#
_entry.id   ea7fdd7df832a6ea9148c3c978fb5a7d
#
_cell.length_a   1.000
_cell.length_b   1.000
_cell.length_c   1.000
_cell.angle_alpha   90.00
_cell.angle_beta   90.00
_cell.angle_gamma   90.00
#
_symmetry.space_group_name_H-M   'P 1'
#
loop_
_entity.id
_entity.type
_entity.pdbx_description
1 polymer ?
#
loop_
_entity_poly.entity_id
_entity_poly.type
_entity_poly.pdbx_seq_one_letter_code
_entity_poly.pdbx_strand_id
1 'polypeptide(L)' 'MASLREWMDKTDIDIFEAARAFGVSIHAVRKWLRGERIPRSAMQSKIRKITKGQVDGSDWLPKE' A
#
# COMPACT_ATOMS: atom_id res chain seq x y z
N MET A 1 7.57 7.80 8.30
CA MET A 1 6.95 7.15 7.15
C MET A 1 5.66 6.48 7.58
N ALA A 2 4.65 6.52 6.75
CA ALA A 2 3.34 5.98 7.10
C ALA A 2 3.17 4.59 6.48
N SER A 3 2.49 3.70 7.21
CA SER A 3 2.07 2.43 6.63
C SER A 3 0.94 2.70 5.63
N LEU A 4 0.63 1.70 4.81
CA LEU A 4 -0.48 1.83 3.86
C LEU A 4 -1.78 2.14 4.59
N ARG A 5 -2.04 1.47 5.72
CA ARG A 5 -3.23 1.71 6.52
C ARG A 5 -3.29 3.15 7.03
N GLU A 6 -2.18 3.64 7.54
CA GLU A 6 -2.10 5.02 8.02
C GLU A 6 -2.35 6.02 6.90
N TRP A 7 -1.78 5.78 5.73
CA TRP A 7 -1.98 6.64 4.58
C TRP A 7 -3.45 6.65 4.15
N MET A 8 -4.10 5.48 4.14
CA MET A 8 -5.50 5.37 3.78
C MET A 8 -6.39 6.12 4.77
N ASP A 9 -6.11 5.98 6.07
CA ASP A 9 -6.86 6.69 7.11
C ASP A 9 -6.67 8.20 7.00
N LYS A 10 -5.45 8.62 6.76
CA LYS A 10 -5.10 10.04 6.68
C LYS A 10 -5.73 10.72 5.49
N THR A 11 -5.87 10.01 4.38
CA THR A 11 -6.43 10.55 3.14
C THR A 11 -7.91 10.21 2.98
N ASP A 12 -8.51 9.52 3.95
CA ASP A 12 -9.90 9.10 3.93
C ASP A 12 -10.24 8.27 2.68
N ILE A 13 -9.34 7.35 2.35
CA ILE A 13 -9.49 6.46 1.20
C ILE A 13 -9.82 5.05 1.70
N ASP A 14 -10.87 4.45 1.17
CA ASP A 14 -11.22 3.08 1.53
C ASP A 14 -10.48 2.07 0.65
N ILE A 15 -10.67 0.79 0.95
CA ILE A 15 -9.97 -0.29 0.26
C ILE A 15 -10.33 -0.36 -1.24
N PHE A 16 -11.57 -0.02 -1.59
CA PHE A 16 -12.01 -0.02 -2.98
C PHE A 16 -11.29 1.06 -3.78
N GLU A 17 -11.20 2.24 -3.20
CA GLU A 17 -10.50 3.35 -3.82
C GLU A 17 -9.00 3.08 -3.95
N ALA A 18 -8.41 2.50 -2.91
CA ALA A 18 -6.99 2.15 -2.93
C ALA A 18 -6.70 1.12 -4.02
N ALA A 19 -7.53 0.08 -4.13
CA ALA A 19 -7.36 -0.95 -5.16
C ALA A 19 -7.45 -0.33 -6.55
N ARG A 20 -8.41 0.56 -6.75
CA ARG A 20 -8.57 1.26 -8.03
C ARG A 20 -7.36 2.14 -8.35
N ALA A 21 -6.89 2.89 -7.36
CA ALA A 21 -5.75 3.78 -7.54
C ALA A 21 -4.49 3.02 -7.92
N PHE A 22 -4.28 1.86 -7.32
CA PHE A 22 -3.11 1.04 -7.58
C PHE A 22 -3.28 0.10 -8.78
N GLY A 23 -4.51 -0.03 -9.29
CA GLY A 23 -4.78 -0.93 -10.42
C GLY A 23 -4.71 -2.40 -10.05
N VAL A 24 -5.09 -2.76 -8.83
CA VAL A 24 -5.05 -4.14 -8.34
C VAL A 24 -6.40 -4.53 -7.77
N SER A 25 -6.53 -5.81 -7.41
CA SER A 25 -7.76 -6.29 -6.79
C SER A 25 -7.84 -5.87 -5.33
N ILE A 26 -9.08 -5.85 -4.81
CA ILE A 26 -9.31 -5.59 -3.38
C ILE A 26 -8.59 -6.63 -2.53
N HIS A 27 -8.56 -7.88 -2.98
CA HIS A 27 -7.89 -8.96 -2.27
C HIS A 27 -6.39 -8.70 -2.10
N ALA A 28 -5.76 -8.14 -3.12
CA ALA A 28 -4.34 -7.80 -3.04
C ALA A 28 -4.11 -6.74 -1.95
N VAL A 29 -4.92 -5.69 -1.94
CA VAL A 29 -4.79 -4.64 -0.92
C VAL A 29 -5.03 -5.21 0.47
N ARG A 30 -6.02 -6.06 0.65
CA ARG A 30 -6.29 -6.71 1.94
C ARG A 30 -5.09 -7.50 2.43
N LYS A 31 -4.47 -8.27 1.55
CA LYS A 31 -3.30 -9.06 1.92
C LYS A 31 -2.14 -8.18 2.34
N TRP A 32 -1.95 -7.06 1.65
CA TRP A 32 -0.91 -6.10 2.03
C TRP A 32 -1.19 -5.52 3.41
N LEU A 33 -2.44 -5.14 3.68
CA LEU A 33 -2.82 -4.56 4.97
C LEU A 33 -2.66 -5.54 6.13
N ARG A 34 -2.85 -6.83 5.88
CA ARG A 34 -2.70 -7.87 6.89
C ARG A 34 -1.25 -8.31 7.08
N GLY A 35 -0.37 -7.90 6.18
CA GLY A 35 1.01 -8.37 6.20
C GLY A 35 1.20 -9.77 5.64
N GLU A 36 0.18 -10.30 4.95
CA GLU A 36 0.26 -11.63 4.35
C GLU A 36 1.06 -11.63 3.06
N ARG A 37 1.12 -10.48 2.39
CA ARG A 37 1.87 -10.34 1.15
C ARG A 37 2.52 -8.96 1.09
N ILE A 38 3.64 -8.95 0.39
CA ILE A 38 4.38 -7.71 0.13
C ILE A 38 4.25 -7.41 -1.37
N PRO A 39 3.91 -6.17 -1.76
CA PRO A 39 3.85 -5.83 -3.18
C PRO A 39 5.18 -6.04 -3.87
N ARG A 40 5.15 -6.40 -5.14
CA ARG A 40 6.37 -6.51 -5.94
C ARG A 40 7.03 -5.15 -6.09
N SER A 41 8.31 -5.15 -6.41
CA SER A 41 9.08 -3.91 -6.55
C SER A 41 8.42 -2.88 -7.47
N ALA A 42 7.91 -3.32 -8.62
CA ALA A 42 7.22 -2.42 -9.54
C ALA A 42 5.98 -1.81 -8.91
N MET A 43 5.22 -2.60 -8.15
CA MET A 43 4.04 -2.10 -7.46
C MET A 43 4.42 -1.18 -6.31
N GLN A 44 5.49 -1.48 -5.58
CA GLN A 44 5.98 -0.60 -4.52
C GLN A 44 6.35 0.77 -5.08
N SER A 45 6.98 0.81 -6.24
CA SER A 45 7.31 2.07 -6.91
C SER A 45 6.05 2.85 -7.28
N LYS A 46 5.03 2.14 -7.77
CA LYS A 46 3.76 2.76 -8.13
C LYS A 46 3.06 3.33 -6.89
N ILE A 47 3.04 2.57 -5.81
CA ILE A 47 2.45 3.00 -4.55
C ILE A 47 3.18 4.23 -4.03
N ARG A 48 4.50 4.22 -4.10
CA ARG A 48 5.32 5.35 -3.67
C ARG A 48 4.96 6.62 -4.44
N LYS A 49 4.78 6.50 -5.75
CA LYS A 49 4.41 7.65 -6.58
C LYS A 49 3.01 8.17 -6.21
N ILE A 50 2.06 7.26 -6.07
CA ILE A 50 0.67 7.63 -5.77
C ILE A 50 0.56 8.26 -4.40
N THR A 51 1.30 7.74 -3.42
CA THR A 51 1.27 8.26 -2.05
C THR A 51 2.25 9.41 -1.83
N LYS A 52 2.92 9.85 -2.88
CA LYS A 52 3.93 10.93 -2.82
C LYS A 52 5.04 10.63 -1.83
N GLY A 53 5.47 9.38 -1.80
CA GLY A 53 6.56 8.94 -0.97
C GLY A 53 6.20 8.64 0.48
N GLN A 54 4.95 8.77 0.87
CA GLN A 54 4.53 8.49 2.24
C GLN A 54 4.57 7.00 2.56
N VAL A 55 4.28 6.15 1.57
CA VAL A 55 4.42 4.70 1.69
C VAL A 55 5.51 4.26 0.72
N ASP A 56 6.64 3.81 1.24
CA ASP A 56 7.77 3.42 0.40
C ASP A 56 8.22 1.99 0.70
N GLY A 57 9.31 1.56 0.06
CA GLY A 57 9.79 0.20 0.17
C GLY A 57 10.11 -0.25 1.59
N SER A 58 10.53 0.66 2.45
CA SER A 58 10.89 0.30 3.83
C SER A 58 9.66 -0.10 4.65
N ASP A 59 8.48 0.37 4.28
CA ASP A 59 7.25 0.01 4.99
C ASP A 59 6.83 -1.43 4.73
N TRP A 60 7.40 -2.05 3.70
CA TRP A 60 7.07 -3.41 3.30
C TRP A 60 8.08 -4.44 3.75
N LEU A 61 9.18 -4.01 4.36
CA LEU A 61 10.23 -4.95 4.77
C LEU A 61 9.71 -5.86 5.88
N PRO A 62 10.02 -7.17 5.80
CA PRO A 62 9.61 -8.08 6.86
C PRO A 62 10.27 -7.71 8.17
N LYS A 63 9.54 -7.85 9.25
CA LYS A 63 10.09 -7.67 10.59
C LYS A 63 10.80 -8.96 10.99
N GLU A 64 12.00 -8.81 11.42
CA GLU A 64 12.77 -9.94 11.92
C GLU A 64 12.67 -10.04 13.42
#